data_b6cef0a95e959040c3ae4c2206a30568
#
_entry.id   b6cef0a95e959040c3ae4c2206a30568
#
_cell.length_a   1.000
_cell.length_b   1.000
_cell.length_c   1.000
_cell.angle_alpha   90.00
_cell.angle_beta   90.00
_cell.angle_gamma   90.00
#
_symmetry.space_group_name_H-M   'P 1'
#
loop_
_entity.id
_entity.type
_entity.pdbx_description
1 polymer ?
#
loop_
_entity_poly.entity_id
_entity_poly.type
_entity_poly.pdbx_seq_one_letter_code
_entity_poly.pdbx_strand_id
1 'polypeptide(L)'
;MQIEDQVSLDYDDVLIKPKRSILKSRKQVDITRDLRFKWSGQDWSGVPIIAANMDTTGTMHMFSSLERHDMPTALHKFYTKDQLVQFFNQLSQGELSRVFYSLGMRDDDWDKFAAVWAELPEKVRPRMVCIDVPSAYLETFVDFLKRFRDTYPSVTIMAGNVCTGEMTEALVLAGADIVKVGIGPGSGCLTRRVAGVGVPQLTAVIDCAD
;
A
#
# COMPACT_ATOMS: atom_id res chain seq x y z
N MET A 1 21.75 -23.74 7.71
CA MET A 1 21.79 -22.49 6.96
C MET A 1 21.66 -22.85 5.47
N GLN A 2 20.71 -22.27 4.78
CA GLN A 2 20.51 -22.48 3.34
C GLN A 2 21.05 -21.24 2.61
N ILE A 3 21.86 -21.46 1.59
CA ILE A 3 22.41 -20.39 0.75
C ILE A 3 21.79 -20.59 -0.63
N GLU A 4 21.23 -19.52 -1.19
CA GLU A 4 20.67 -19.51 -2.53
C GLU A 4 21.79 -19.15 -3.53
N ASP A 5 21.98 -19.98 -4.56
CA ASP A 5 22.99 -19.76 -5.60
C ASP A 5 22.50 -18.79 -6.71
N GLN A 6 21.21 -18.46 -6.73
CA GLN A 6 20.66 -17.53 -7.71
C GLN A 6 21.04 -16.08 -7.38
N VAL A 7 21.45 -15.34 -8.41
CA VAL A 7 21.71 -13.91 -8.30
C VAL A 7 20.37 -13.16 -8.16
N SER A 8 20.20 -12.47 -7.04
CA SER A 8 19.05 -11.59 -6.84
C SER A 8 19.37 -10.17 -7.31
N LEU A 9 18.40 -9.50 -7.96
CA LEU A 9 18.57 -8.23 -8.65
C LEU A 9 17.74 -7.11 -7.99
N ASP A 10 18.35 -5.94 -7.85
CA ASP A 10 17.65 -4.68 -7.61
C ASP A 10 17.36 -3.94 -8.93
N TYR A 11 16.64 -2.83 -8.89
CA TYR A 11 16.32 -2.06 -10.10
C TYR A 11 17.56 -1.42 -10.73
N ASP A 12 18.60 -1.15 -9.96
CA ASP A 12 19.88 -0.59 -10.46
C ASP A 12 20.70 -1.61 -11.26
N ASP A 13 20.37 -2.91 -11.14
CA ASP A 13 21.08 -4.00 -11.83
C ASP A 13 20.54 -4.27 -13.24
N VAL A 14 19.44 -3.62 -13.66
CA VAL A 14 18.75 -3.94 -14.90
C VAL A 14 18.33 -2.71 -15.67
N LEU A 15 18.12 -2.91 -16.99
CA LEU A 15 17.53 -1.91 -17.88
C LEU A 15 16.34 -2.51 -18.62
N ILE A 16 15.38 -1.66 -18.95
CA ILE A 16 14.25 -2.06 -19.80
C ILE A 16 14.72 -2.17 -21.25
N LYS A 17 14.59 -3.37 -21.82
CA LYS A 17 14.89 -3.59 -23.23
C LYS A 17 13.85 -2.88 -24.11
N PRO A 18 14.26 -1.97 -25.01
CA PRO A 18 13.32 -1.24 -25.85
C PRO A 18 12.56 -2.18 -26.80
N LYS A 19 11.28 -1.87 -27.01
CA LYS A 19 10.41 -2.58 -27.96
C LYS A 19 9.92 -1.63 -29.05
N ARG A 20 9.48 -2.18 -30.19
CA ARG A 20 8.82 -1.40 -31.25
C ARG A 20 7.57 -0.71 -30.69
N SER A 21 7.37 0.55 -31.05
CA SER A 21 6.20 1.34 -30.69
C SER A 21 5.66 2.07 -31.93
N ILE A 22 4.34 2.22 -31.99
CA ILE A 22 3.63 3.04 -32.96
C ILE A 22 3.39 4.46 -32.44
N LEU A 23 3.70 4.71 -31.17
CA LEU A 23 3.49 5.99 -30.50
C LEU A 23 4.51 7.02 -31.01
N LYS A 24 4.03 8.20 -31.39
CA LYS A 24 4.83 9.33 -31.86
C LYS A 24 5.30 10.25 -30.73
N SER A 25 4.64 10.21 -29.59
CA SER A 25 4.91 11.08 -28.45
C SER A 25 4.53 10.39 -27.16
N ARG A 26 5.30 10.63 -26.07
CA ARG A 26 4.96 10.19 -24.72
C ARG A 26 3.61 10.74 -24.23
N LYS A 27 3.13 11.86 -24.79
CA LYS A 27 1.81 12.43 -24.49
C LYS A 27 0.64 11.55 -24.95
N GLN A 28 0.89 10.56 -25.80
CA GLN A 28 -0.13 9.60 -26.27
C GLN A 28 -0.25 8.38 -25.35
N VAL A 29 0.60 8.29 -24.33
CA VAL A 29 0.58 7.16 -23.38
C VAL A 29 -0.47 7.45 -22.32
N ASP A 30 -1.46 6.55 -22.22
CA ASP A 30 -2.39 6.49 -21.09
C ASP A 30 -1.87 5.48 -20.06
N ILE A 31 -1.61 5.96 -18.84
CA ILE A 31 -1.16 5.15 -17.72
C ILE A 31 -2.26 4.83 -16.71
N THR A 32 -3.49 5.25 -17.00
CA THR A 32 -4.66 4.91 -16.20
C THR A 32 -4.92 3.40 -16.22
N ARG A 33 -5.36 2.86 -15.11
CA ARG A 33 -5.75 1.44 -14.97
C ARG A 33 -7.09 1.35 -14.28
N ASP A 34 -7.91 0.41 -14.75
CA ASP A 34 -9.15 0.01 -14.12
C ASP A 34 -8.91 -1.30 -13.38
N LEU A 35 -9.22 -1.32 -12.09
CA LEU A 35 -9.01 -2.46 -11.21
C LEU A 35 -10.32 -2.77 -10.47
N ARG A 36 -10.56 -4.06 -10.22
CA ARG A 36 -11.58 -4.51 -9.28
C ARG A 36 -10.92 -5.27 -8.16
N PHE A 37 -11.07 -4.77 -6.95
CA PHE A 37 -10.48 -5.40 -5.77
C PHE A 37 -11.30 -6.64 -5.37
N LYS A 38 -10.57 -7.73 -5.08
CA LYS A 38 -11.18 -9.05 -4.89
C LYS A 38 -12.05 -9.11 -3.63
N TRP A 39 -11.53 -8.60 -2.52
CA TRP A 39 -12.18 -8.74 -1.22
C TRP A 39 -13.19 -7.62 -0.95
N SER A 40 -12.82 -6.40 -1.16
CA SER A 40 -13.73 -5.25 -0.99
C SER A 40 -14.81 -5.17 -2.06
N GLY A 41 -14.58 -5.77 -3.22
CA GLY A 41 -15.47 -5.69 -4.39
C GLY A 41 -15.54 -4.31 -5.02
N GLN A 42 -14.70 -3.36 -4.56
CA GLN A 42 -14.69 -1.99 -5.09
C GLN A 42 -14.04 -1.95 -6.47
N ASP A 43 -14.65 -1.20 -7.39
CA ASP A 43 -14.02 -0.79 -8.64
C ASP A 43 -13.19 0.47 -8.40
N TRP A 44 -12.01 0.52 -8.99
CA TRP A 44 -11.08 1.63 -8.89
C TRP A 44 -10.51 1.99 -10.26
N SER A 45 -10.41 3.29 -10.56
CA SER A 45 -9.79 3.79 -11.77
C SER A 45 -8.86 4.95 -11.44
N GLY A 46 -7.66 4.93 -12.00
CA GLY A 46 -6.66 5.97 -11.78
C GLY A 46 -5.26 5.57 -12.23
N VAL A 47 -4.29 6.39 -11.90
CA VAL A 47 -2.87 6.09 -12.11
C VAL A 47 -2.35 5.28 -10.90
N PRO A 48 -1.89 4.03 -11.09
CA PRO A 48 -1.52 3.15 -9.99
C PRO A 48 -0.13 3.45 -9.44
N ILE A 49 0.14 4.71 -9.11
CA ILE A 49 1.37 5.17 -8.45
C ILE A 49 0.95 5.81 -7.13
N ILE A 50 1.37 5.22 -6.01
CA ILE A 50 0.91 5.59 -4.68
C ILE A 50 2.03 6.32 -3.94
N ALA A 51 1.75 7.54 -3.41
CA ALA A 51 2.67 8.17 -2.48
C ALA A 51 2.73 7.36 -1.18
N ALA A 52 3.96 7.00 -0.76
CA ALA A 52 4.19 6.13 0.39
C ALA A 52 3.72 6.78 1.71
N ASN A 53 3.31 5.94 2.65
CA ASN A 53 2.84 6.34 3.99
C ASN A 53 3.96 6.77 4.96
N MET A 54 4.95 7.48 4.43
CA MET A 54 6.04 8.08 5.19
C MET A 54 5.66 9.49 5.66
N ASP A 55 6.13 9.90 6.82
CA ASP A 55 5.77 11.17 7.47
C ASP A 55 6.05 12.42 6.64
N THR A 56 7.04 12.36 5.74
CA THR A 56 7.38 13.46 4.82
C THR A 56 6.75 13.32 3.43
N THR A 57 6.16 12.18 3.10
CA THR A 57 5.62 11.87 1.76
C THR A 57 4.10 11.66 1.81
N GLY A 58 3.61 10.82 2.72
CA GLY A 58 2.19 10.49 2.86
C GLY A 58 1.41 11.57 3.62
N THR A 59 1.39 12.79 3.11
CA THR A 59 0.76 13.93 3.78
C THR A 59 -0.54 14.35 3.09
N MET A 60 -1.43 15.02 3.83
CA MET A 60 -2.65 15.60 3.28
C MET A 60 -2.35 16.63 2.17
N HIS A 61 -1.21 17.33 2.28
CA HIS A 61 -0.76 18.25 1.24
C HIS A 61 -0.34 17.50 -0.04
N MET A 62 0.40 16.40 0.10
CA MET A 62 0.76 15.54 -1.03
C MET A 62 -0.50 14.97 -1.70
N PHE A 63 -1.46 14.50 -0.90
CA PHE A 63 -2.75 14.05 -1.41
C PHE A 63 -3.42 15.11 -2.28
N SER A 64 -3.57 16.36 -1.81
CA SER A 64 -4.19 17.44 -2.56
C SER A 64 -3.46 17.78 -3.88
N SER A 65 -2.19 17.43 -3.98
CA SER A 65 -1.40 17.62 -5.20
C SER A 65 -1.57 16.47 -6.18
N LEU A 66 -1.56 15.21 -5.68
CA LEU A 66 -1.56 14.01 -6.50
C LEU A 66 -2.96 13.59 -6.96
N GLU A 67 -3.99 13.89 -6.17
CA GLU A 67 -5.36 13.52 -6.53
C GLU A 67 -5.81 14.16 -7.86
N ARG A 68 -5.30 15.36 -8.21
CA ARG A 68 -5.52 16.05 -9.50
C ARG A 68 -4.96 15.29 -10.70
N HIS A 69 -4.11 14.31 -10.44
CA HIS A 69 -3.50 13.44 -11.44
C HIS A 69 -4.00 12.00 -11.33
N ASP A 70 -5.12 11.79 -10.63
CA ASP A 70 -5.71 10.47 -10.36
C ASP A 70 -4.75 9.50 -9.65
N MET A 71 -3.81 10.03 -8.86
CA MET A 71 -2.80 9.27 -8.14
C MET A 71 -3.14 9.17 -6.66
N PRO A 72 -3.12 7.96 -6.06
CA PRO A 72 -3.41 7.78 -4.65
C PRO A 72 -2.27 8.21 -3.73
N THR A 73 -2.64 8.54 -2.50
CA THR A 73 -1.70 8.80 -1.40
C THR A 73 -2.05 7.93 -0.20
N ALA A 74 -1.08 7.20 0.34
CA ALA A 74 -1.20 6.58 1.64
C ALA A 74 -0.75 7.58 2.71
N LEU A 75 -1.67 8.03 3.56
CA LEU A 75 -1.37 8.99 4.62
C LEU A 75 -0.46 8.33 5.66
N HIS A 76 0.49 9.08 6.24
CA HIS A 76 1.26 8.58 7.37
C HIS A 76 0.37 8.42 8.61
N LYS A 77 0.69 7.46 9.49
CA LYS A 77 -0.12 7.10 10.67
C LYS A 77 -0.07 8.08 11.84
N PHE A 78 0.75 9.13 11.77
CA PHE A 78 0.99 10.05 12.89
C PHE A 78 -0.05 11.18 13.01
N TYR A 79 -0.99 11.30 12.08
CA TYR A 79 -2.10 12.24 12.23
C TYR A 79 -2.96 11.88 13.44
N THR A 80 -3.45 12.90 14.15
CA THR A 80 -4.40 12.72 15.25
C THR A 80 -5.78 12.32 14.73
N LYS A 81 -6.62 11.77 15.61
CA LYS A 81 -8.00 11.45 15.29
C LYS A 81 -8.74 12.67 14.73
N ASP A 82 -8.63 13.82 15.38
CA ASP A 82 -9.36 15.04 15.00
C ASP A 82 -8.91 15.57 13.62
N GLN A 83 -7.61 15.53 13.33
CA GLN A 83 -7.09 15.88 12.01
C GLN A 83 -7.65 14.97 10.92
N LEU A 84 -7.71 13.66 11.17
CA LEU A 84 -8.25 12.67 10.23
C LEU A 84 -9.76 12.86 10.04
N VAL A 85 -10.52 13.04 11.11
CA VAL A 85 -11.97 13.31 11.03
C VAL A 85 -12.24 14.59 10.24
N GLN A 86 -11.52 15.66 10.53
CA GLN A 86 -11.64 16.92 9.78
C GLN A 86 -11.32 16.73 8.30
N PHE A 87 -10.24 16.03 7.99
CA PHE A 87 -9.80 15.77 6.62
C PHE A 87 -10.84 14.94 5.83
N PHE A 88 -11.24 13.78 6.35
CA PHE A 88 -12.18 12.89 5.67
C PHE A 88 -13.57 13.53 5.47
N ASN A 89 -14.02 14.36 6.40
CA ASN A 89 -15.29 15.08 6.27
C ASN A 89 -15.33 16.06 5.07
N GLN A 90 -14.18 16.48 4.57
CA GLN A 90 -14.08 17.44 3.45
C GLN A 90 -13.99 16.74 2.09
N LEU A 91 -13.76 15.42 2.07
CA LEU A 91 -13.51 14.69 0.83
C LEU A 91 -14.80 14.36 0.08
N SER A 92 -14.74 14.51 -1.23
CA SER A 92 -15.73 13.99 -2.18
C SER A 92 -15.64 12.48 -2.32
N GLN A 93 -16.64 11.86 -2.94
CA GLN A 93 -16.66 10.41 -3.19
C GLN A 93 -15.51 9.95 -4.11
N GLY A 94 -15.09 10.77 -5.06
CA GLY A 94 -13.95 10.50 -5.94
C GLY A 94 -12.62 10.52 -5.18
N GLU A 95 -12.44 11.52 -4.31
CA GLU A 95 -11.22 11.68 -3.51
C GLU A 95 -11.03 10.53 -2.49
N LEU A 96 -12.14 9.98 -1.95
CA LEU A 96 -12.08 8.83 -1.04
C LEU A 96 -11.48 7.56 -1.68
N SER A 97 -11.54 7.44 -3.00
CA SER A 97 -10.90 6.33 -3.74
C SER A 97 -9.42 6.58 -4.05
N ARG A 98 -8.86 7.70 -3.63
CA ARG A 98 -7.46 8.08 -3.86
C ARG A 98 -6.66 8.32 -2.58
N VAL A 99 -7.24 8.00 -1.44
CA VAL A 99 -6.55 8.15 -0.15
C VAL A 99 -6.66 6.89 0.69
N PHE A 100 -5.49 6.41 1.18
CA PHE A 100 -5.43 5.34 2.16
C PHE A 100 -5.26 5.93 3.55
N TYR A 101 -6.10 5.49 4.48
CA TYR A 101 -5.86 5.65 5.91
C TYR A 101 -4.79 4.64 6.34
N SER A 102 -3.70 5.06 6.95
CA SER A 102 -2.65 4.13 7.38
C SER A 102 -2.67 3.87 8.88
N LEU A 103 -2.46 2.62 9.24
CA LEU A 103 -2.31 2.16 10.62
C LEU A 103 -1.28 1.03 10.71
N GLY A 104 -0.77 0.78 11.90
CA GLY A 104 0.00 -0.42 12.24
C GLY A 104 -0.91 -1.54 12.75
N MET A 105 -0.33 -2.46 13.58
CA MET A 105 -1.05 -3.61 14.13
C MET A 105 -1.27 -3.53 15.66
N ARG A 106 -0.91 -2.41 16.30
CA ARG A 106 -1.07 -2.25 17.74
C ARG A 106 -2.52 -1.91 18.09
N ASP A 107 -2.91 -2.18 19.33
CA ASP A 107 -4.26 -1.89 19.81
C ASP A 107 -4.58 -0.39 19.72
N ASP A 108 -3.63 0.49 20.02
CA ASP A 108 -3.81 1.94 19.90
C ASP A 108 -4.01 2.41 18.43
N ASP A 109 -3.41 1.72 17.45
CA ASP A 109 -3.67 1.96 16.02
C ASP A 109 -5.10 1.54 15.64
N TRP A 110 -5.54 0.38 16.14
CA TRP A 110 -6.91 -0.13 15.95
C TRP A 110 -7.95 0.80 16.59
N ASP A 111 -7.75 1.16 17.85
CA ASP A 111 -8.68 2.00 18.61
C ASP A 111 -8.84 3.39 17.97
N LYS A 112 -7.73 3.97 17.49
CA LYS A 112 -7.77 5.23 16.76
C LYS A 112 -8.56 5.10 15.46
N PHE A 113 -8.34 4.05 14.67
CA PHE A 113 -9.10 3.81 13.45
C PHE A 113 -10.59 3.63 13.73
N ALA A 114 -10.94 2.80 14.72
CA ALA A 114 -12.33 2.55 15.13
C ALA A 114 -13.02 3.84 15.59
N ALA A 115 -12.31 4.69 16.33
CA ALA A 115 -12.84 5.98 16.78
C ALA A 115 -13.09 6.96 15.63
N VAL A 116 -12.15 7.04 14.65
CA VAL A 116 -12.34 7.84 13.42
C VAL A 116 -13.53 7.31 12.62
N TRP A 117 -13.58 6.00 12.42
CA TRP A 117 -14.67 5.33 11.69
C TRP A 117 -16.05 5.58 12.30
N ALA A 118 -16.15 5.51 13.62
CA ALA A 118 -17.42 5.72 14.35
C ALA A 118 -17.89 7.18 14.29
N GLU A 119 -16.97 8.14 14.31
CA GLU A 119 -17.28 9.57 14.28
C GLU A 119 -17.69 10.07 12.88
N LEU A 120 -17.14 9.44 11.83
CA LEU A 120 -17.42 9.85 10.46
C LEU A 120 -18.78 9.35 9.98
N PRO A 121 -19.57 10.21 9.30
CA PRO A 121 -20.73 9.78 8.52
C PRO A 121 -20.33 8.70 7.51
N GLU A 122 -21.19 7.70 7.29
CA GLU A 122 -20.91 6.54 6.43
C GLU A 122 -20.34 6.94 5.04
N LYS A 123 -20.91 7.97 4.45
CA LYS A 123 -20.54 8.45 3.11
C LYS A 123 -19.10 8.95 2.98
N VAL A 124 -18.45 9.34 4.08
CA VAL A 124 -17.07 9.88 4.08
C VAL A 124 -16.09 9.03 4.87
N ARG A 125 -16.48 7.82 5.27
CA ARG A 125 -15.57 6.85 5.90
C ARG A 125 -14.45 6.45 4.94
N PRO A 126 -13.25 6.16 5.48
CA PRO A 126 -12.14 5.65 4.68
C PRO A 126 -12.55 4.42 3.86
N ARG A 127 -12.39 4.47 2.55
CA ARG A 127 -12.66 3.33 1.66
C ARG A 127 -11.45 2.46 1.46
N MET A 128 -10.28 3.02 1.66
CA MET A 128 -8.99 2.38 1.43
C MET A 128 -8.12 2.52 2.69
N VAL A 129 -7.52 1.43 3.10
CA VAL A 129 -6.69 1.36 4.31
C VAL A 129 -5.33 0.73 3.97
N CYS A 130 -4.26 1.27 4.55
CA CYS A 130 -2.92 0.72 4.50
C CYS A 130 -2.53 0.21 5.88
N ILE A 131 -2.42 -1.12 6.02
CA ILE A 131 -1.91 -1.78 7.24
C ILE A 131 -0.43 -2.03 7.02
N ASP A 132 0.41 -1.21 7.68
CA ASP A 132 1.84 -1.13 7.41
C ASP A 132 2.67 -1.50 8.64
N VAL A 133 3.48 -2.54 8.47
CA VAL A 133 4.48 -2.97 9.44
C VAL A 133 5.83 -3.20 8.75
N PRO A 134 6.96 -3.03 9.44
CA PRO A 134 8.29 -3.22 8.85
C PRO A 134 8.50 -4.62 8.27
N SER A 135 7.86 -5.64 8.87
CA SER A 135 7.91 -7.03 8.43
C SER A 135 6.58 -7.72 8.79
N ALA A 136 5.89 -8.22 7.79
CA ALA A 136 4.59 -8.88 7.96
C ALA A 136 4.71 -10.40 8.23
N TYR A 137 5.91 -10.92 8.51
CA TYR A 137 6.20 -12.34 8.76
C TYR A 137 5.82 -12.81 10.18
N LEU A 138 4.88 -12.15 10.82
CA LEU A 138 4.34 -12.52 12.13
C LEU A 138 2.96 -13.16 11.97
N GLU A 139 2.72 -14.32 12.58
CA GLU A 139 1.40 -14.95 12.62
C GLU A 139 0.33 -13.98 13.15
N THR A 140 0.67 -13.23 14.19
CA THR A 140 -0.19 -12.20 14.77
C THR A 140 -0.58 -11.10 13.78
N PHE A 141 0.24 -10.83 12.75
CA PHE A 141 -0.11 -9.89 11.71
C PHE A 141 -1.18 -10.44 10.77
N VAL A 142 -1.07 -11.72 10.39
CA VAL A 142 -2.07 -12.41 9.56
C VAL A 142 -3.42 -12.47 10.29
N ASP A 143 -3.41 -12.77 11.58
CA ASP A 143 -4.62 -12.80 12.41
C ASP A 143 -5.24 -11.40 12.58
N PHE A 144 -4.40 -10.38 12.74
CA PHE A 144 -4.85 -8.98 12.75
C PHE A 144 -5.54 -8.61 11.43
N LEU A 145 -4.94 -8.96 10.30
CA LEU A 145 -5.48 -8.70 8.97
C LEU A 145 -6.84 -9.38 8.76
N LYS A 146 -6.98 -10.67 9.14
CA LYS A 146 -8.25 -11.40 9.10
C LYS A 146 -9.32 -10.70 9.94
N ARG A 147 -9.00 -10.39 11.21
CA ARG A 147 -9.90 -9.66 12.11
C ARG A 147 -10.32 -8.32 11.53
N PHE A 148 -9.39 -7.59 10.89
CA PHE A 148 -9.68 -6.30 10.27
C PHE A 148 -10.63 -6.47 9.08
N ARG A 149 -10.38 -7.46 8.21
CA ARG A 149 -11.24 -7.81 7.07
C ARG A 149 -12.66 -8.18 7.52
N ASP A 150 -12.78 -9.03 8.55
CA ASP A 150 -14.08 -9.44 9.09
C ASP A 150 -14.86 -8.26 9.67
N THR A 151 -14.17 -7.31 10.29
CA THR A 151 -14.81 -6.13 10.91
C THR A 151 -15.20 -5.07 9.87
N TYR A 152 -14.39 -4.90 8.81
CA TYR A 152 -14.56 -3.88 7.77
C TYR A 152 -14.55 -4.49 6.36
N PRO A 153 -15.56 -5.32 6.01
CA PRO A 153 -15.53 -6.15 4.80
C PRO A 153 -15.53 -5.35 3.48
N SER A 154 -16.07 -4.14 3.48
CA SER A 154 -16.15 -3.27 2.29
C SER A 154 -14.91 -2.40 2.06
N VAL A 155 -13.94 -2.39 2.98
CA VAL A 155 -12.74 -1.55 2.87
C VAL A 155 -11.71 -2.24 1.97
N THR A 156 -11.12 -1.52 1.03
CA THR A 156 -9.95 -2.00 0.27
C THR A 156 -8.71 -1.96 1.17
N ILE A 157 -8.08 -3.11 1.38
CA ILE A 157 -6.93 -3.24 2.29
C ILE A 157 -5.65 -3.42 1.49
N MET A 158 -4.70 -2.51 1.69
CA MET A 158 -3.31 -2.66 1.32
C MET A 158 -2.52 -3.08 2.57
N ALA A 159 -1.82 -4.22 2.52
CA ALA A 159 -1.11 -4.78 3.67
C ALA A 159 0.34 -5.16 3.34
N GLY A 160 1.22 -5.05 4.30
CA GLY A 160 2.63 -5.47 4.18
C GLY A 160 3.50 -4.94 5.32
N ASN A 161 4.82 -5.17 5.22
CA ASN A 161 5.59 -5.46 4.03
C ASN A 161 6.08 -6.91 3.99
N VAL A 162 6.13 -7.44 2.80
CA VAL A 162 6.62 -8.79 2.50
C VAL A 162 7.69 -8.73 1.40
N CYS A 163 8.43 -9.82 1.17
CA CYS A 163 9.39 -9.95 0.08
C CYS A 163 9.48 -11.36 -0.51
N THR A 164 8.49 -12.22 -0.22
CA THR A 164 8.40 -13.60 -0.76
C THR A 164 6.98 -13.89 -1.26
N GLY A 165 6.87 -14.75 -2.27
CA GLY A 165 5.59 -15.19 -2.83
C GLY A 165 4.71 -15.90 -1.79
N GLU A 166 5.31 -16.78 -0.96
CA GLU A 166 4.59 -17.47 0.12
C GLU A 166 3.85 -16.50 1.06
N MET A 167 4.55 -15.45 1.50
CA MET A 167 3.93 -14.50 2.42
C MET A 167 2.94 -13.56 1.71
N THR A 168 3.17 -13.28 0.42
CA THR A 168 2.20 -12.58 -0.43
C THR A 168 0.90 -13.37 -0.52
N GLU A 169 0.97 -14.67 -0.82
CA GLU A 169 -0.19 -15.55 -0.84
C GLU A 169 -0.92 -15.56 0.52
N ALA A 170 -0.17 -15.68 1.61
CA ALA A 170 -0.75 -15.67 2.96
C ALA A 170 -1.53 -14.39 3.25
N LEU A 171 -1.04 -13.20 2.86
CA LEU A 171 -1.75 -11.94 3.03
C LEU A 171 -2.97 -11.82 2.12
N VAL A 172 -2.87 -12.28 0.87
CA VAL A 172 -4.01 -12.32 -0.07
C VAL A 172 -5.12 -13.21 0.48
N LEU A 173 -4.78 -14.39 0.98
CA LEU A 173 -5.75 -15.33 1.58
C LEU A 173 -6.35 -14.79 2.89
N ALA A 174 -5.60 -13.98 3.63
CA ALA A 174 -6.06 -13.33 4.85
C ALA A 174 -6.96 -12.09 4.59
N GLY A 175 -7.14 -11.67 3.34
CA GLY A 175 -8.07 -10.59 2.99
C GLY A 175 -7.42 -9.29 2.48
N ALA A 176 -6.13 -9.29 2.15
CA ALA A 176 -5.52 -8.14 1.47
C ALA A 176 -5.97 -8.05 0.01
N ASP A 177 -6.37 -6.86 -0.42
CA ASP A 177 -6.63 -6.54 -1.83
C ASP A 177 -5.35 -6.13 -2.57
N ILE A 178 -4.42 -5.53 -1.84
CA ILE A 178 -3.13 -5.02 -2.34
C ILE A 178 -2.04 -5.47 -1.36
N VAL A 179 -0.93 -5.99 -1.85
CA VAL A 179 0.21 -6.37 -1.03
C VAL A 179 1.38 -5.41 -1.24
N LYS A 180 1.96 -4.90 -0.15
CA LYS A 180 3.17 -4.08 -0.17
C LYS A 180 4.39 -4.99 -0.16
N VAL A 181 5.11 -5.01 -1.29
CA VAL A 181 6.32 -5.80 -1.47
C VAL A 181 7.56 -4.95 -1.27
N GLY A 182 8.46 -5.41 -0.39
CA GLY A 182 9.77 -4.81 -0.15
C GLY A 182 10.07 -4.58 1.33
N ILE A 183 11.23 -5.08 1.76
CA ILE A 183 11.81 -4.83 3.09
C ILE A 183 13.17 -4.18 2.87
N GLY A 184 13.29 -2.91 3.28
CA GLY A 184 14.52 -2.15 3.20
C GLY A 184 15.05 -1.81 1.81
N PRO A 185 14.23 -1.65 0.73
CA PRO A 185 14.74 -1.42 -0.62
C PRO A 185 15.21 0.02 -0.87
N GLY A 186 14.78 0.97 -0.03
CA GLY A 186 15.12 2.38 -0.21
C GLY A 186 16.62 2.66 -0.01
N SER A 187 17.18 3.54 -0.84
CA SER A 187 18.61 3.88 -0.80
C SER A 187 19.08 4.45 0.55
N GLY A 188 18.21 5.13 1.28
CA GLY A 188 18.46 5.66 2.63
C GLY A 188 18.10 4.69 3.76
N CYS A 189 17.53 3.51 3.45
CA CYS A 189 17.08 2.56 4.48
C CYS A 189 18.25 1.77 5.07
N LEU A 190 18.28 1.69 6.41
CA LEU A 190 19.32 0.98 7.15
C LEU A 190 18.96 -0.49 7.46
N THR A 191 17.73 -0.93 7.22
CA THR A 191 17.24 -2.25 7.63
C THR A 191 18.11 -3.38 7.11
N ARG A 192 18.43 -3.39 5.81
CA ARG A 192 19.29 -4.43 5.20
C ARG A 192 20.71 -4.42 5.78
N ARG A 193 21.24 -3.23 6.09
CA ARG A 193 22.61 -3.07 6.63
C ARG A 193 22.70 -3.45 8.11
N VAL A 194 21.68 -3.13 8.89
CA VAL A 194 21.69 -3.32 10.35
C VAL A 194 21.11 -4.67 10.74
N ALA A 195 19.97 -5.06 10.16
CA ALA A 195 19.29 -6.32 10.50
C ALA A 195 19.69 -7.49 9.60
N GLY A 196 20.30 -7.24 8.43
CA GLY A 196 20.64 -8.28 7.46
C GLY A 196 19.41 -8.96 6.84
N VAL A 197 18.25 -8.28 6.84
CA VAL A 197 16.97 -8.84 6.36
C VAL A 197 16.51 -8.08 5.13
N GLY A 198 16.07 -8.82 4.11
CA GLY A 198 15.51 -8.26 2.88
C GLY A 198 15.85 -9.10 1.66
N VAL A 199 15.17 -8.82 0.56
CA VAL A 199 15.43 -9.38 -0.77
C VAL A 199 15.63 -8.20 -1.74
N PRO A 200 16.55 -8.26 -2.71
CA PRO A 200 16.68 -7.26 -3.77
C PRO A 200 15.35 -7.02 -4.47
N GLN A 201 14.98 -5.74 -4.66
CA GLN A 201 13.58 -5.37 -4.88
C GLN A 201 12.98 -5.93 -6.17
N LEU A 202 13.76 -5.99 -7.25
CA LEU A 202 13.24 -6.55 -8.52
C LEU A 202 12.94 -8.04 -8.36
N THR A 203 13.85 -8.80 -7.75
CA THR A 203 13.64 -10.23 -7.46
C THR A 203 12.43 -10.44 -6.56
N ALA A 204 12.31 -9.64 -5.47
CA ALA A 204 11.16 -9.71 -4.58
C ALA A 204 9.81 -9.44 -5.31
N VAL A 205 9.78 -8.47 -6.23
CA VAL A 205 8.56 -8.17 -7.00
C VAL A 205 8.22 -9.29 -7.98
N ILE A 206 9.22 -9.89 -8.65
CA ILE A 206 8.99 -11.02 -9.56
C ILE A 206 8.43 -12.21 -8.77
N ASP A 207 9.07 -12.59 -7.67
CA ASP A 207 8.65 -13.72 -6.82
C ASP A 207 7.24 -13.53 -6.22
N CYS A 208 6.89 -12.29 -5.86
CA CYS A 208 5.57 -11.99 -5.30
C CYS A 208 4.46 -11.83 -6.36
N ALA A 209 4.82 -11.67 -7.65
CA ALA A 209 3.85 -11.46 -8.73
C ALA A 209 3.45 -12.76 -9.44
N ASP A 210 4.27 -13.81 -9.33
CA ASP A 210 4.02 -15.16 -9.88
C ASP A 210 3.04 -15.94 -8.97
#